data_912b161c697f9365b25c7c171c58ae20
#
_entry.id   912b161c697f9365b25c7c171c58ae20
#
_cell.length_a   1.000
_cell.length_b   1.000
_cell.length_c   1.000
_cell.angle_alpha   90.00
_cell.angle_beta   90.00
_cell.angle_gamma   90.00
#
_symmetry.space_group_name_H-M   'P 1'
#
loop_
_entity.id
_entity.type
_entity.pdbx_description
1 polymer ?
#
loop_
_entity_poly.entity_id
_entity_poly.type
_entity_poly.pdbx_seq_one_letter_code
_entity_poly.pdbx_strand_id
1 'polypeptide(L)'
;MRGISRRHWMMGAAGAALAQNQTRPPGVLVDTHVHLFADDQTRFPFHPNSPYKPAVQPLERYVEFVRQARIDHTVIVHPEPYQDDHRYLEYCFEHEPSRGFFKGTCLFDPIAPATPGRMEALVKKHAGRIVALRVHETQDPKRPPTTMGAIRDRDMKSPAMLETWRKAHSLGLAIQMHFIPYYAPQIGALAAQLKEMPVLLDHLGRAGQGTPAEYEEVLKLADLPRVYMKFSGVEYSSKAGYPYRDVQPLVKRVFQAFGADRIMWGGLGMDMGQFEKQIAMFEEMFAFAPETDRAKIRGLNAMQLFRF
;
A
#
# COMPACT_ATOMS: atom_id res chain seq x y z
N MET A 1 -19.01 18.96 -69.29
CA MET A 1 -19.64 18.74 -68.01
C MET A 1 -19.18 17.38 -67.48
N ARG A 2 -18.25 17.34 -66.54
CA ARG A 2 -17.71 16.10 -66.00
C ARG A 2 -18.10 16.04 -64.51
N GLY A 3 -18.84 15.03 -64.12
CA GLY A 3 -19.34 14.78 -62.79
C GLY A 3 -18.20 14.43 -61.81
N ILE A 4 -18.17 15.06 -60.67
CA ILE A 4 -17.23 14.81 -59.55
C ILE A 4 -17.84 13.73 -58.64
N SER A 5 -17.11 12.62 -58.55
CA SER A 5 -17.44 11.41 -57.76
C SER A 5 -17.39 11.71 -56.25
N ARG A 6 -18.50 11.35 -55.58
CA ARG A 6 -18.62 11.27 -54.09
C ARG A 6 -18.02 9.97 -53.60
N ARG A 7 -16.71 9.91 -53.41
CA ARG A 7 -16.04 8.83 -52.69
C ARG A 7 -14.78 9.36 -52.04
N HIS A 8 -14.85 9.97 -50.87
CA HIS A 8 -13.69 10.16 -49.96
C HIS A 8 -14.19 10.83 -48.66
N TRP A 9 -15.02 10.13 -47.89
CA TRP A 9 -15.31 10.53 -46.51
C TRP A 9 -15.78 9.33 -45.70
N MET A 10 -14.90 8.34 -45.45
CA MET A 10 -15.07 7.32 -44.40
C MET A 10 -13.72 6.67 -44.08
N MET A 11 -12.75 7.43 -43.65
CA MET A 11 -11.52 6.91 -43.04
C MET A 11 -10.99 7.95 -42.04
N GLY A 12 -11.74 8.19 -40.99
CA GLY A 12 -11.35 9.15 -39.95
C GLY A 12 -11.81 8.83 -38.54
N ALA A 13 -12.64 7.79 -38.37
CA ALA A 13 -13.24 7.51 -37.05
C ALA A 13 -12.69 6.26 -36.36
N ALA A 14 -11.87 5.44 -37.02
CA ALA A 14 -11.32 4.20 -36.40
C ALA A 14 -9.98 4.41 -35.70
N GLY A 15 -9.28 5.55 -35.93
CA GLY A 15 -7.97 5.80 -35.34
C GLY A 15 -7.98 6.39 -33.94
N ALA A 16 -9.06 7.06 -33.54
CA ALA A 16 -9.13 7.73 -32.23
C ALA A 16 -9.55 6.81 -31.09
N ALA A 17 -10.25 5.68 -31.38
CA ALA A 17 -10.66 4.73 -30.38
C ALA A 17 -9.56 3.75 -29.93
N LEU A 18 -8.51 3.59 -30.73
CA LEU A 18 -7.37 2.72 -30.40
C LEU A 18 -6.28 3.40 -29.55
N ALA A 19 -6.24 4.73 -29.51
CA ALA A 19 -5.23 5.46 -28.74
C ALA A 19 -5.57 5.60 -27.25
N GLN A 20 -6.82 5.39 -26.82
CA GLN A 20 -7.25 5.47 -25.43
C GLN A 20 -7.05 4.16 -24.64
N ASN A 21 -6.60 3.09 -25.26
CA ASN A 21 -6.50 1.76 -24.64
C ASN A 21 -5.08 1.36 -24.20
N GLN A 22 -4.09 2.25 -24.29
CA GLN A 22 -2.68 1.90 -24.05
C GLN A 22 -2.13 2.24 -22.66
N THR A 23 -2.92 2.82 -21.76
CA THR A 23 -2.41 3.27 -20.46
C THR A 23 -2.50 2.21 -19.36
N ARG A 24 -3.34 1.19 -19.50
CA ARG A 24 -3.46 0.14 -18.49
C ARG A 24 -2.61 -1.08 -18.86
N PRO A 25 -1.71 -1.55 -17.96
CA PRO A 25 -0.95 -2.78 -18.18
C PRO A 25 -1.88 -4.00 -18.24
N PRO A 26 -1.46 -5.08 -18.91
CA PRO A 26 -2.26 -6.30 -19.00
C PRO A 26 -2.38 -7.01 -17.65
N GLY A 27 -3.42 -7.84 -17.51
CA GLY A 27 -3.63 -8.68 -16.32
C GLY A 27 -4.33 -7.95 -15.17
N VAL A 28 -4.27 -8.58 -13.99
CA VAL A 28 -4.88 -8.06 -12.76
C VAL A 28 -4.07 -6.89 -12.20
N LEU A 29 -4.77 -5.84 -11.80
CA LEU A 29 -4.18 -4.64 -11.21
C LEU A 29 -4.81 -4.39 -9.84
N VAL A 30 -4.00 -4.46 -8.79
CA VAL A 30 -4.44 -4.23 -7.40
C VAL A 30 -3.66 -3.06 -6.80
N ASP A 31 -4.36 -2.01 -6.37
CA ASP A 31 -3.73 -0.98 -5.57
C ASP A 31 -3.64 -1.42 -4.10
N THR A 32 -2.44 -1.76 -3.64
CA THR A 32 -2.26 -2.21 -2.26
C THR A 32 -2.01 -1.08 -1.26
N HIS A 33 -2.07 0.21 -1.68
CA HIS A 33 -1.77 1.32 -0.79
C HIS A 33 -2.44 2.63 -1.18
N VAL A 34 -3.65 2.84 -0.74
CA VAL A 34 -4.33 4.14 -0.86
C VAL A 34 -4.77 4.62 0.52
N HIS A 35 -4.73 5.93 0.73
CA HIS A 35 -5.34 6.61 1.87
C HIS A 35 -6.56 7.40 1.38
N LEU A 36 -7.69 7.27 2.06
CA LEU A 36 -8.90 8.02 1.77
C LEU A 36 -9.23 8.95 2.95
N PHE A 37 -9.65 10.18 2.62
CA PHE A 37 -9.93 11.22 3.59
C PHE A 37 -11.30 11.87 3.27
N ALA A 38 -12.26 11.70 4.18
CA ALA A 38 -13.60 12.23 4.03
C ALA A 38 -13.61 13.74 3.88
N ASP A 39 -14.54 14.27 3.11
CA ASP A 39 -14.85 15.69 3.06
C ASP A 39 -15.79 16.10 4.22
N ASP A 40 -16.70 15.23 4.64
CA ASP A 40 -17.56 15.45 5.82
C ASP A 40 -16.80 15.21 7.13
N GLN A 41 -16.11 16.24 7.59
CA GLN A 41 -15.38 16.21 8.86
C GLN A 41 -16.30 16.28 10.09
N THR A 42 -17.60 16.51 9.93
CA THR A 42 -18.59 16.40 11.01
C THR A 42 -18.90 14.94 11.31
N ARG A 43 -19.11 14.16 10.26
CA ARG A 43 -19.37 12.71 10.36
C ARG A 43 -18.12 11.90 10.63
N PHE A 44 -17.01 12.25 9.98
CA PHE A 44 -15.73 11.55 10.04
C PHE A 44 -14.60 12.50 10.43
N PRO A 45 -14.58 13.03 11.67
CA PRO A 45 -13.58 13.99 12.11
C PRO A 45 -12.19 13.31 12.18
N PHE A 46 -11.16 14.10 11.86
CA PHE A 46 -9.81 13.70 12.22
C PHE A 46 -9.63 13.70 13.73
N HIS A 47 -8.81 12.81 14.22
CA HIS A 47 -8.49 12.73 15.63
C HIS A 47 -7.81 14.04 16.10
N PRO A 48 -8.11 14.55 17.32
CA PRO A 48 -7.50 15.80 17.84
C PRO A 48 -5.96 15.76 17.82
N ASN A 49 -5.37 14.58 18.04
CA ASN A 49 -3.91 14.34 17.99
C ASN A 49 -3.45 13.83 16.61
N SER A 50 -4.15 14.20 15.53
CA SER A 50 -3.68 13.89 14.18
C SER A 50 -2.31 14.51 13.93
N PRO A 51 -1.32 13.75 13.40
CA PRO A 51 0.02 14.28 13.17
C PRO A 51 0.07 15.30 12.03
N TYR A 52 -0.94 15.29 11.15
CA TYR A 52 -1.10 16.25 10.04
C TYR A 52 -2.57 16.35 9.62
N LYS A 53 -2.89 17.43 8.89
CA LYS A 53 -4.20 17.62 8.25
C LYS A 53 -4.06 17.36 6.75
N PRO A 54 -4.57 16.24 6.24
CA PRO A 54 -4.47 15.91 4.82
C PRO A 54 -5.44 16.76 3.99
N ALA A 55 -5.15 16.84 2.69
CA ALA A 55 -6.14 17.27 1.72
C ALA A 55 -7.27 16.22 1.64
N VAL A 56 -8.48 16.70 1.35
CA VAL A 56 -9.66 15.83 1.14
C VAL A 56 -9.41 14.89 -0.06
N GLN A 57 -9.62 13.62 0.16
CA GLN A 57 -9.55 12.55 -0.85
C GLN A 57 -10.69 11.57 -0.62
N PRO A 58 -11.95 11.96 -0.97
CA PRO A 58 -13.13 11.20 -0.60
C PRO A 58 -13.28 9.93 -1.44
N LEU A 59 -14.03 9.00 -0.89
CA LEU A 59 -14.33 7.71 -1.50
C LEU A 59 -14.94 7.87 -2.89
N GLU A 60 -15.88 8.79 -3.04
CA GLU A 60 -16.65 9.00 -4.27
C GLU A 60 -15.73 9.33 -5.45
N ARG A 61 -14.76 10.24 -5.23
CA ARG A 61 -13.74 10.56 -6.21
C ARG A 61 -12.84 9.36 -6.52
N TYR A 62 -12.47 8.60 -5.50
CA TYR A 62 -11.65 7.41 -5.70
C TYR A 62 -12.39 6.30 -6.46
N VAL A 63 -13.69 6.10 -6.20
CA VAL A 63 -14.55 5.14 -6.93
C VAL A 63 -14.65 5.51 -8.40
N GLU A 64 -14.79 6.79 -8.73
CA GLU A 64 -14.76 7.25 -10.13
C GLU A 64 -13.42 6.96 -10.78
N PHE A 65 -12.33 7.28 -10.11
CA PHE A 65 -10.97 7.03 -10.57
C PHE A 65 -10.72 5.54 -10.83
N VAL A 66 -11.01 4.64 -9.88
CA VAL A 66 -10.72 3.21 -10.05
C VAL A 66 -11.52 2.58 -11.19
N ARG A 67 -12.74 3.08 -11.45
CA ARG A 67 -13.53 2.67 -12.61
C ARG A 67 -12.88 3.10 -13.93
N GLN A 68 -12.42 4.34 -14.00
CA GLN A 68 -11.75 4.90 -15.17
C GLN A 68 -10.41 4.21 -15.45
N ALA A 69 -9.60 4.00 -14.41
CA ALA A 69 -8.31 3.32 -14.47
C ALA A 69 -8.43 1.80 -14.62
N ARG A 70 -9.64 1.24 -14.42
CA ARG A 70 -9.92 -0.21 -14.43
C ARG A 70 -9.05 -0.95 -13.42
N ILE A 71 -8.91 -0.42 -12.22
CA ILE A 71 -8.28 -1.11 -11.11
C ILE A 71 -9.24 -2.21 -10.67
N ASP A 72 -8.74 -3.42 -10.45
CA ASP A 72 -9.58 -4.58 -10.14
C ASP A 72 -9.93 -4.64 -8.66
N HIS A 73 -8.97 -4.32 -7.77
CA HIS A 73 -9.16 -4.31 -6.32
C HIS A 73 -8.25 -3.29 -5.63
N THR A 74 -8.61 -2.93 -4.40
CA THR A 74 -7.82 -1.98 -3.60
C THR A 74 -7.75 -2.37 -2.13
N VAL A 75 -6.57 -2.19 -1.53
CA VAL A 75 -6.40 -2.19 -0.07
C VAL A 75 -6.34 -0.75 0.41
N ILE A 76 -7.36 -0.32 1.12
CA ILE A 76 -7.40 0.98 1.81
C ILE A 76 -6.51 0.87 3.06
N VAL A 77 -5.41 1.58 3.06
CA VAL A 77 -4.53 1.66 4.24
C VAL A 77 -5.08 2.72 5.17
N HIS A 78 -5.61 2.29 6.31
CA HIS A 78 -6.22 3.20 7.28
C HIS A 78 -5.22 4.28 7.70
N PRO A 79 -5.55 5.59 7.49
CA PRO A 79 -4.57 6.64 7.63
C PRO A 79 -4.47 7.19 9.06
N GLU A 80 -3.29 7.69 9.40
CA GLU A 80 -2.93 8.24 10.70
C GLU A 80 -3.88 9.32 11.23
N PRO A 81 -4.42 10.24 10.42
CA PRO A 81 -5.33 11.28 10.91
C PRO A 81 -6.58 10.77 11.63
N TYR A 82 -7.04 9.58 11.31
CA TYR A 82 -8.19 8.97 12.02
C TYR A 82 -7.77 8.15 13.25
N GLN A 83 -6.47 7.89 13.43
CA GLN A 83 -5.95 7.04 14.52
C GLN A 83 -6.67 5.67 14.54
N ASP A 84 -7.33 5.33 15.63
CA ASP A 84 -8.07 4.09 15.81
C ASP A 84 -9.61 4.23 15.61
N ASP A 85 -10.03 5.31 14.94
CA ASP A 85 -11.41 5.50 14.49
C ASP A 85 -11.59 4.98 13.06
N HIS A 86 -12.13 3.78 12.92
CA HIS A 86 -12.29 3.10 11.63
C HIS A 86 -13.62 3.42 10.91
N ARG A 87 -14.46 4.34 11.43
CA ARG A 87 -15.79 4.63 10.86
C ARG A 87 -15.73 4.99 9.37
N TYR A 88 -14.73 5.75 8.93
CA TYR A 88 -14.61 6.07 7.50
C TYR A 88 -14.15 4.88 6.65
N LEU A 89 -13.30 4.01 7.16
CA LEU A 89 -12.96 2.75 6.50
C LEU A 89 -14.19 1.84 6.37
N GLU A 90 -15.01 1.75 7.42
CA GLU A 90 -16.28 1.00 7.40
C GLU A 90 -17.24 1.57 6.35
N TYR A 91 -17.38 2.90 6.30
CA TYR A 91 -18.16 3.59 5.25
C TYR A 91 -17.66 3.24 3.84
N CYS A 92 -16.34 3.18 3.62
CA CYS A 92 -15.78 2.78 2.34
C CYS A 92 -16.17 1.35 1.95
N PHE A 93 -16.24 0.43 2.91
CA PHE A 93 -16.68 -0.94 2.64
C PHE A 93 -18.16 -1.03 2.26
N GLU A 94 -19.00 -0.17 2.86
CA GLU A 94 -20.44 -0.13 2.57
C GLU A 94 -20.77 0.48 1.21
N HIS A 95 -19.88 1.33 0.67
CA HIS A 95 -20.08 2.10 -0.56
C HIS A 95 -19.06 1.74 -1.66
N GLU A 96 -18.56 0.50 -1.65
CA GLU A 96 -17.58 0.03 -2.63
C GLU A 96 -18.14 -0.12 -4.05
N PRO A 97 -17.29 -0.07 -5.10
CA PRO A 97 -17.75 -0.22 -6.50
C PRO A 97 -18.46 -1.52 -6.81
N SER A 98 -18.03 -2.59 -6.18
CA SER A 98 -18.65 -3.93 -6.25
C SER A 98 -18.30 -4.69 -4.98
N ARG A 99 -19.10 -5.69 -4.63
CA ARG A 99 -18.89 -6.47 -3.41
C ARG A 99 -17.50 -7.12 -3.37
N GLY A 100 -16.71 -6.82 -2.35
CA GLY A 100 -15.37 -7.35 -2.16
C GLY A 100 -14.27 -6.57 -2.90
N PHE A 101 -14.60 -5.43 -3.50
CA PHE A 101 -13.63 -4.59 -4.19
C PHE A 101 -12.56 -4.02 -3.23
N PHE A 102 -12.99 -3.58 -2.04
CA PHE A 102 -12.09 -3.05 -1.04
C PHE A 102 -11.76 -4.07 0.04
N LYS A 103 -10.50 -4.10 0.41
CA LYS A 103 -10.01 -4.56 1.70
C LYS A 103 -9.33 -3.41 2.43
N GLY A 104 -9.05 -3.57 3.73
CA GLY A 104 -8.45 -2.49 4.50
C GLY A 104 -7.47 -2.99 5.55
N THR A 105 -6.59 -2.08 5.97
CA THR A 105 -5.78 -2.29 7.16
C THR A 105 -6.44 -1.61 8.35
N CYS A 106 -6.23 -2.11 9.56
CA CYS A 106 -6.59 -1.39 10.77
C CYS A 106 -5.36 -0.72 11.40
N LEU A 107 -5.61 0.28 12.23
CA LEU A 107 -4.60 1.00 13.00
C LEU A 107 -5.02 1.06 14.46
N PHE A 108 -4.18 0.55 15.33
CA PHE A 108 -4.34 0.60 16.78
C PHE A 108 -2.97 0.84 17.43
N ASP A 109 -2.95 1.32 18.65
CA ASP A 109 -1.74 1.30 19.45
C ASP A 109 -1.36 -0.16 19.77
N PRO A 110 -0.28 -0.70 19.17
CA PRO A 110 0.01 -2.14 19.26
C PRO A 110 0.46 -2.59 20.65
N ILE A 111 0.72 -1.68 21.60
CA ILE A 111 1.07 -2.04 22.97
C ILE A 111 -0.03 -1.70 23.99
N ALA A 112 -1.15 -1.14 23.56
CA ALA A 112 -2.25 -0.87 24.46
C ALA A 112 -2.99 -2.18 24.83
N PRO A 113 -3.29 -2.43 26.13
CA PRO A 113 -3.94 -3.67 26.58
C PRO A 113 -5.27 -3.97 25.91
N ALA A 114 -6.00 -2.94 25.47
CA ALA A 114 -7.30 -3.10 24.81
C ALA A 114 -7.18 -3.49 23.32
N THR A 115 -6.01 -3.32 22.69
CA THR A 115 -5.85 -3.51 21.24
C THR A 115 -6.21 -4.91 20.77
N PRO A 116 -5.80 -6.02 21.40
CA PRO A 116 -6.16 -7.36 20.94
C PRO A 116 -7.67 -7.56 20.83
N GLY A 117 -8.43 -7.13 21.84
CA GLY A 117 -9.89 -7.26 21.87
C GLY A 117 -10.60 -6.34 20.86
N ARG A 118 -10.14 -5.09 20.73
CA ARG A 118 -10.70 -4.12 19.75
C ARG A 118 -10.45 -4.57 18.32
N MET A 119 -9.25 -5.07 18.02
CA MET A 119 -8.89 -5.62 16.71
C MET A 119 -9.77 -6.83 16.38
N GLU A 120 -9.96 -7.76 17.32
CA GLU A 120 -10.85 -8.90 17.13
C GLU A 120 -12.30 -8.46 16.83
N ALA A 121 -12.83 -7.50 17.56
CA ALA A 121 -14.17 -6.98 17.33
C ALA A 121 -14.33 -6.37 15.91
N LEU A 122 -13.36 -5.58 15.46
CA LEU A 122 -13.35 -4.99 14.12
C LEU A 122 -13.28 -6.08 13.03
N VAL A 123 -12.40 -7.06 13.19
CA VAL A 123 -12.24 -8.17 12.23
C VAL A 123 -13.50 -9.03 12.15
N LYS A 124 -14.16 -9.32 13.29
CA LYS A 124 -15.43 -10.06 13.31
C LYS A 124 -16.56 -9.27 12.64
N LYS A 125 -16.64 -7.97 12.87
CA LYS A 125 -17.65 -7.10 12.25
C LYS A 125 -17.49 -7.05 10.73
N HIS A 126 -16.26 -7.07 10.23
CA HIS A 126 -15.92 -6.96 8.81
C HIS A 126 -15.14 -8.20 8.34
N ALA A 127 -15.73 -9.37 8.53
CA ALA A 127 -15.10 -10.66 8.22
C ALA A 127 -14.54 -10.70 6.79
N GLY A 128 -13.24 -11.02 6.68
CA GLY A 128 -12.55 -11.10 5.40
C GLY A 128 -12.22 -9.75 4.74
N ARG A 129 -12.55 -8.61 5.37
CA ARG A 129 -12.30 -7.27 4.82
C ARG A 129 -11.05 -6.62 5.43
N ILE A 130 -10.80 -6.81 6.72
CA ILE A 130 -9.57 -6.34 7.36
C ILE A 130 -8.48 -7.39 7.10
N VAL A 131 -7.36 -6.98 6.51
CA VAL A 131 -6.30 -7.88 6.04
C VAL A 131 -4.95 -7.67 6.74
N ALA A 132 -4.77 -6.54 7.43
CA ALA A 132 -3.54 -6.28 8.17
C ALA A 132 -3.76 -5.31 9.34
N LEU A 133 -2.92 -5.43 10.37
CA LEU A 133 -2.66 -4.39 11.35
C LEU A 133 -1.47 -3.56 10.87
N ARG A 134 -1.64 -2.25 10.71
CA ARG A 134 -0.54 -1.33 10.40
C ARG A 134 0.16 -0.88 11.68
N VAL A 135 1.48 -0.98 11.70
CA VAL A 135 2.34 -0.55 12.80
C VAL A 135 3.32 0.51 12.30
N HIS A 136 3.47 1.59 13.03
CA HIS A 136 4.34 2.72 12.69
C HIS A 136 5.57 2.75 13.58
N GLU A 137 6.75 2.78 12.97
CA GLU A 137 8.05 2.96 13.63
C GLU A 137 8.94 3.82 12.71
N THR A 138 8.56 5.09 12.56
CA THR A 138 9.21 6.02 11.62
C THR A 138 10.01 7.12 12.29
N GLN A 139 9.98 7.19 13.62
CA GLN A 139 10.70 8.24 14.34
C GLN A 139 12.19 7.93 14.43
N ASP A 140 13.00 8.97 14.31
CA ASP A 140 14.44 8.90 14.59
C ASP A 140 14.65 8.47 16.05
N PRO A 141 15.34 7.33 16.29
CA PRO A 141 15.57 6.81 17.64
C PRO A 141 16.38 7.73 18.55
N LYS A 142 17.02 8.76 17.98
CA LYS A 142 17.77 9.80 18.75
C LYS A 142 16.87 10.90 19.30
N ARG A 143 15.59 10.94 18.87
CA ARG A 143 14.62 11.93 19.38
C ARG A 143 13.79 11.33 20.52
N PRO A 144 13.24 12.17 21.41
CA PRO A 144 12.27 11.68 22.39
C PRO A 144 11.10 10.98 21.70
N PRO A 145 10.61 9.85 22.24
CA PRO A 145 9.51 9.10 21.63
C PRO A 145 8.21 9.90 21.66
N THR A 146 7.41 9.74 20.61
CA THR A 146 6.04 10.24 20.56
C THR A 146 5.16 9.38 21.45
N THR A 147 4.37 10.00 22.34
CA THR A 147 3.59 9.28 23.35
C THR A 147 2.09 9.32 23.15
N MET A 148 1.60 9.85 22.01
CA MET A 148 0.18 10.07 21.77
C MET A 148 -0.39 9.21 20.64
N GLY A 149 -1.62 8.73 20.85
CA GLY A 149 -2.43 8.06 19.85
C GLY A 149 -1.93 6.69 19.43
N ALA A 150 -2.54 6.15 18.38
CA ALA A 150 -2.25 4.82 17.84
C ALA A 150 -0.92 4.73 17.08
N ILE A 151 -0.28 5.85 16.80
CA ILE A 151 0.97 5.96 16.04
C ILE A 151 2.15 6.48 16.85
N ARG A 152 2.04 6.53 18.18
CA ARG A 152 3.17 6.87 19.04
C ARG A 152 4.27 5.82 18.94
N ASP A 153 5.50 6.23 19.16
CA ASP A 153 6.64 5.31 19.16
C ASP A 153 6.56 4.31 20.28
N ARG A 154 7.09 3.13 20.02
CA ARG A 154 7.02 2.01 20.92
C ARG A 154 8.38 1.32 21.08
N ASP A 155 8.47 0.57 22.15
CA ASP A 155 9.49 -0.46 22.25
C ASP A 155 9.03 -1.70 21.48
N MET A 156 9.61 -1.95 20.32
CA MET A 156 9.36 -3.14 19.49
C MET A 156 9.70 -4.45 20.22
N LYS A 157 10.47 -4.39 21.30
CA LYS A 157 10.78 -5.56 22.16
C LYS A 157 9.77 -5.76 23.27
N SER A 158 8.82 -4.87 23.45
CA SER A 158 7.78 -4.99 24.46
C SER A 158 7.02 -6.31 24.32
N PRO A 159 6.78 -7.06 25.41
CA PRO A 159 5.91 -8.24 25.39
C PRO A 159 4.52 -7.97 24.82
N ALA A 160 3.96 -6.77 25.06
CA ALA A 160 2.66 -6.38 24.53
C ALA A 160 2.68 -6.26 22.99
N MET A 161 3.79 -5.84 22.38
CA MET A 161 3.95 -5.84 20.93
C MET A 161 3.82 -7.27 20.37
N LEU A 162 4.57 -8.21 20.93
CA LEU A 162 4.52 -9.61 20.51
C LEU A 162 3.13 -10.23 20.72
N GLU A 163 2.45 -9.92 21.82
CA GLU A 163 1.08 -10.37 22.09
C GLU A 163 0.10 -9.87 21.02
N THR A 164 0.18 -8.60 20.67
CA THR A 164 -0.63 -8.00 19.60
C THR A 164 -0.34 -8.66 18.24
N TRP A 165 0.92 -8.93 17.92
CA TRP A 165 1.27 -9.64 16.69
C TRP A 165 0.71 -11.07 16.69
N ARG A 166 0.80 -11.80 17.80
CA ARG A 166 0.19 -13.14 17.95
C ARG A 166 -1.32 -13.09 17.74
N LYS A 167 -1.98 -12.07 18.30
CA LYS A 167 -3.41 -11.89 18.11
C LYS A 167 -3.75 -11.58 16.66
N ALA A 168 -3.02 -10.69 16.00
CA ALA A 168 -3.19 -10.42 14.57
C ALA A 168 -3.05 -11.71 13.74
N HIS A 169 -2.02 -12.51 14.02
CA HIS A 169 -1.81 -13.80 13.37
C HIS A 169 -3.00 -14.76 13.58
N SER A 170 -3.49 -14.89 14.82
CA SER A 170 -4.65 -15.75 15.13
C SER A 170 -5.94 -15.33 14.42
N LEU A 171 -6.04 -14.05 14.03
CA LEU A 171 -7.15 -13.48 13.26
C LEU A 171 -6.92 -13.58 11.73
N GLY A 172 -5.81 -14.16 11.29
CA GLY A 172 -5.45 -14.27 9.88
C GLY A 172 -4.99 -12.96 9.24
N LEU A 173 -4.58 -11.98 10.04
CA LEU A 173 -4.06 -10.70 9.57
C LEU A 173 -2.58 -10.77 9.27
N ALA A 174 -2.13 -9.95 8.31
CA ALA A 174 -0.73 -9.58 8.18
C ALA A 174 -0.36 -8.45 9.16
N ILE A 175 0.93 -8.26 9.39
CA ILE A 175 1.45 -6.99 9.96
C ILE A 175 1.97 -6.14 8.80
N GLN A 176 1.53 -4.90 8.72
CA GLN A 176 2.04 -3.93 7.75
C GLN A 176 2.91 -2.91 8.48
N MET A 177 4.20 -2.95 8.22
CA MET A 177 5.19 -2.09 8.88
C MET A 177 5.43 -0.82 8.06
N HIS A 178 5.10 0.32 8.64
CA HIS A 178 5.53 1.65 8.18
C HIS A 178 6.69 2.09 9.07
N PHE A 179 7.91 1.98 8.57
CA PHE A 179 9.11 2.07 9.41
C PHE A 179 10.28 2.73 8.67
N ILE A 180 11.32 3.12 9.41
CA ILE A 180 12.63 3.47 8.87
C ILE A 180 13.61 2.30 9.04
N PRO A 181 14.68 2.21 8.22
CA PRO A 181 15.60 1.06 8.19
C PRO A 181 16.17 0.65 9.56
N TYR A 182 16.36 1.59 10.46
CA TYR A 182 16.84 1.34 11.83
C TYR A 182 16.07 0.24 12.57
N TYR A 183 14.76 0.09 12.32
CA TYR A 183 13.92 -0.89 13.02
C TYR A 183 13.89 -2.28 12.36
N ALA A 184 14.59 -2.48 11.26
CA ALA A 184 14.58 -3.76 10.54
C ALA A 184 15.00 -4.96 11.41
N PRO A 185 16.06 -4.89 12.26
CA PRO A 185 16.42 -6.01 13.14
C PRO A 185 15.32 -6.38 14.14
N GLN A 186 14.58 -5.39 14.67
CA GLN A 186 13.51 -5.62 15.62
C GLN A 186 12.29 -6.26 14.94
N ILE A 187 11.96 -5.81 13.72
CA ILE A 187 10.92 -6.40 12.87
C ILE A 187 11.27 -7.86 12.57
N GLY A 188 12.50 -8.13 12.18
CA GLY A 188 12.99 -9.48 11.91
C GLY A 188 12.90 -10.39 13.13
N ALA A 189 13.23 -9.89 14.31
CA ALA A 189 13.14 -10.64 15.55
C ALA A 189 11.70 -11.03 15.92
N LEU A 190 10.70 -10.17 15.65
CA LEU A 190 9.29 -10.49 15.83
C LEU A 190 8.78 -11.45 14.77
N ALA A 191 9.09 -11.20 13.49
CA ALA A 191 8.67 -12.04 12.38
C ALA A 191 9.22 -13.48 12.49
N ALA A 192 10.46 -13.65 12.96
CA ALA A 192 11.08 -14.95 13.17
C ALA A 192 10.37 -15.81 14.23
N GLN A 193 9.65 -15.18 15.18
CA GLN A 193 8.85 -15.89 16.18
C GLN A 193 7.47 -16.33 15.64
N LEU A 194 7.02 -15.75 14.50
CA LEU A 194 5.71 -15.98 13.90
C LEU A 194 5.86 -16.29 12.41
N LYS A 195 6.58 -17.37 12.10
CA LYS A 195 7.08 -17.72 10.76
C LYS A 195 6.00 -17.79 9.67
N GLU A 196 4.77 -18.16 10.04
CA GLU A 196 3.65 -18.28 9.09
C GLU A 196 2.89 -16.95 8.88
N MET A 197 3.16 -15.94 9.71
CA MET A 197 2.48 -14.66 9.61
C MET A 197 3.07 -13.79 8.50
N PRO A 198 2.26 -13.28 7.56
CA PRO A 198 2.76 -12.32 6.58
C PRO A 198 3.15 -11.00 7.25
N VAL A 199 4.32 -10.48 6.87
CA VAL A 199 4.78 -9.13 7.25
C VAL A 199 5.01 -8.33 5.98
N LEU A 200 4.37 -7.18 5.86
CA LEU A 200 4.43 -6.29 4.71
C LEU A 200 5.31 -5.09 5.05
N LEU A 201 6.36 -4.87 4.28
CA LEU A 201 7.27 -3.74 4.46
C LEU A 201 6.85 -2.60 3.53
N ASP A 202 6.36 -1.48 4.10
CA ASP A 202 5.92 -0.33 3.31
C ASP A 202 7.09 0.40 2.61
N HIS A 203 6.83 0.95 1.42
CA HIS A 203 7.61 1.99 0.76
C HIS A 203 9.09 1.64 0.53
N LEU A 204 9.38 0.44 0.02
CA LEU A 204 10.74 -0.05 -0.17
C LEU A 204 11.59 0.01 1.12
N GLY A 205 10.93 -0.08 2.30
CA GLY A 205 11.59 0.06 3.60
C GLY A 205 12.17 1.46 3.85
N ARG A 206 11.72 2.48 3.10
CA ARG A 206 12.12 3.90 3.24
C ARG A 206 13.65 4.08 3.22
N ALA A 207 14.33 3.47 2.26
CA ALA A 207 15.79 3.40 2.17
C ALA A 207 16.50 4.77 2.29
N GLY A 208 15.87 5.85 1.80
CA GLY A 208 16.41 7.21 1.91
C GLY A 208 16.41 7.79 3.33
N GLN A 209 15.78 7.11 4.30
CA GLN A 209 15.64 7.55 5.69
C GLN A 209 16.49 6.72 6.67
N GLY A 210 17.45 5.96 6.16
CA GLY A 210 18.43 5.21 6.92
C GLY A 210 19.80 5.27 6.29
N THR A 211 20.77 4.64 6.95
CA THR A 211 22.11 4.44 6.42
C THR A 211 22.14 3.24 5.47
N PRO A 212 23.15 3.11 4.57
CA PRO A 212 23.33 1.91 3.77
C PRO A 212 23.42 0.62 4.60
N ALA A 213 24.11 0.67 5.76
CA ALA A 213 24.25 -0.49 6.66
C ALA A 213 22.90 -0.91 7.27
N GLU A 214 22.07 0.04 7.68
CA GLU A 214 20.71 -0.26 8.16
C GLU A 214 19.83 -0.82 7.05
N TYR A 215 20.02 -0.38 5.80
CA TYR A 215 19.26 -0.93 4.70
C TYR A 215 19.65 -2.37 4.33
N GLU A 216 20.91 -2.78 4.56
CA GLU A 216 21.27 -4.20 4.46
C GLU A 216 20.45 -5.07 5.43
N GLU A 217 20.15 -4.56 6.64
CA GLU A 217 19.26 -5.28 7.57
C GLU A 217 17.82 -5.37 7.04
N VAL A 218 17.33 -4.36 6.30
CA VAL A 218 16.03 -4.45 5.61
C VAL A 218 16.05 -5.58 4.56
N LEU A 219 17.11 -5.68 3.75
CA LEU A 219 17.22 -6.73 2.73
C LEU A 219 17.33 -8.13 3.34
N LYS A 220 17.98 -8.29 4.50
CA LYS A 220 18.03 -9.57 5.24
C LYS A 220 16.65 -10.07 5.69
N LEU A 221 15.64 -9.18 5.80
CA LEU A 221 14.28 -9.61 6.10
C LEU A 221 13.71 -10.53 5.02
N ALA A 222 14.28 -10.52 3.81
CA ALA A 222 13.93 -11.44 2.74
C ALA A 222 14.28 -12.92 3.04
N ASP A 223 15.16 -13.20 4.00
CA ASP A 223 15.46 -14.56 4.47
C ASP A 223 14.25 -15.19 5.18
N LEU A 224 13.29 -14.37 5.62
CA LEU A 224 12.04 -14.83 6.22
C LEU A 224 10.99 -15.03 5.11
N PRO A 225 10.47 -16.26 4.91
CA PRO A 225 9.67 -16.60 3.72
C PRO A 225 8.33 -15.87 3.62
N ARG A 226 7.82 -15.35 4.74
CA ARG A 226 6.52 -14.64 4.79
C ARG A 226 6.68 -13.12 4.91
N VAL A 227 7.86 -12.58 4.63
CA VAL A 227 8.08 -11.13 4.54
C VAL A 227 7.98 -10.67 3.09
N TYR A 228 7.19 -9.64 2.85
CA TYR A 228 6.87 -9.07 1.55
C TYR A 228 7.28 -7.60 1.52
N MET A 229 7.70 -7.12 0.36
CA MET A 229 8.04 -5.70 0.14
C MET A 229 6.95 -5.01 -0.68
N LYS A 230 6.56 -3.80 -0.28
CA LYS A 230 5.65 -2.97 -1.08
C LYS A 230 6.43 -1.96 -1.92
N PHE A 231 6.28 -2.07 -3.24
CA PHE A 231 6.70 -1.05 -4.18
C PHE A 231 5.66 0.07 -4.17
N SER A 232 5.88 1.06 -3.32
CA SER A 232 5.05 2.25 -3.10
C SER A 232 5.91 3.34 -2.47
N GLY A 233 5.46 4.60 -2.43
CA GLY A 233 6.20 5.69 -1.77
C GLY A 233 7.67 5.77 -2.19
N VAL A 234 7.95 5.64 -3.49
CA VAL A 234 9.31 5.58 -4.05
C VAL A 234 10.11 6.84 -3.72
N GLU A 235 9.41 7.97 -3.60
CA GLU A 235 9.96 9.27 -3.20
C GLU A 235 10.69 9.25 -1.85
N TYR A 236 10.30 8.39 -0.90
CA TYR A 236 11.00 8.26 0.38
C TYR A 236 12.40 7.65 0.27
N SER A 237 12.68 7.01 -0.84
CA SER A 237 13.98 6.37 -1.12
C SER A 237 14.82 7.14 -2.14
N SER A 238 14.26 8.20 -2.75
CA SER A 238 14.89 8.98 -3.82
C SER A 238 15.51 10.28 -3.28
N LYS A 239 16.59 10.70 -3.94
CA LYS A 239 17.18 12.03 -3.83
C LYS A 239 16.91 12.90 -5.06
N ALA A 240 16.25 12.31 -6.07
CA ALA A 240 15.86 12.96 -7.31
C ALA A 240 14.33 13.18 -7.37
N GLY A 241 13.89 14.02 -8.31
CA GLY A 241 12.48 14.14 -8.62
C GLY A 241 11.96 12.98 -9.47
N TYR A 242 10.62 12.95 -9.70
CA TYR A 242 9.98 11.99 -10.61
C TYR A 242 10.74 11.95 -11.97
N PRO A 243 10.97 10.76 -12.56
CA PRO A 243 10.48 9.43 -12.17
C PRO A 243 11.40 8.62 -11.22
N TYR A 244 12.21 9.25 -10.39
CA TYR A 244 13.02 8.65 -9.32
C TYR A 244 14.03 7.60 -9.83
N ARG A 245 14.70 7.87 -10.94
CA ARG A 245 15.64 6.92 -11.61
C ARG A 245 16.79 6.47 -10.71
N ASP A 246 17.18 7.30 -9.78
CA ASP A 246 18.20 7.00 -8.77
C ASP A 246 17.81 5.84 -7.85
N VAL A 247 16.52 5.47 -7.79
CA VAL A 247 16.01 4.33 -7.00
C VAL A 247 16.06 3.02 -7.78
N GLN A 248 16.26 3.02 -9.11
CA GLN A 248 16.26 1.78 -9.90
C GLN A 248 17.30 0.73 -9.44
N PRO A 249 18.54 1.09 -9.07
CA PRO A 249 19.48 0.11 -8.51
C PRO A 249 18.96 -0.53 -7.22
N LEU A 250 18.28 0.23 -6.38
CA LEU A 250 17.64 -0.26 -5.15
C LEU A 250 16.52 -1.24 -5.48
N VAL A 251 15.65 -0.93 -6.44
CA VAL A 251 14.56 -1.81 -6.90
C VAL A 251 15.11 -3.15 -7.39
N LYS A 252 16.23 -3.15 -8.13
CA LYS A 252 16.90 -4.38 -8.56
C LYS A 252 17.38 -5.21 -7.38
N ARG A 253 17.97 -4.58 -6.35
CA ARG A 253 18.42 -5.29 -5.13
C ARG A 253 17.23 -5.87 -4.35
N VAL A 254 16.14 -5.12 -4.22
CA VAL A 254 14.90 -5.61 -3.60
C VAL A 254 14.35 -6.79 -4.38
N PHE A 255 14.31 -6.71 -5.71
CA PHE A 255 13.86 -7.82 -6.55
C PHE A 255 14.75 -9.07 -6.40
N GLN A 256 16.07 -8.90 -6.32
CA GLN A 256 17.02 -10.00 -6.09
C GLN A 256 16.82 -10.65 -4.73
N ALA A 257 16.53 -9.87 -3.68
CA ALA A 257 16.35 -10.37 -2.32
C ALA A 257 14.97 -11.04 -2.12
N PHE A 258 13.90 -10.39 -2.50
CA PHE A 258 12.53 -10.85 -2.22
C PHE A 258 11.94 -11.73 -3.33
N GLY A 259 12.47 -11.65 -4.56
CA GLY A 259 11.85 -12.26 -5.74
C GLY A 259 10.54 -11.60 -6.13
N ALA A 260 10.07 -11.89 -7.35
CA ALA A 260 8.81 -11.35 -7.86
C ALA A 260 7.59 -11.76 -7.03
N ASP A 261 7.62 -12.92 -6.40
CA ASP A 261 6.50 -13.50 -5.64
C ASP A 261 6.22 -12.80 -4.32
N ARG A 262 7.16 -11.97 -3.84
CA ARG A 262 7.05 -11.28 -2.55
C ARG A 262 7.18 -9.76 -2.65
N ILE A 263 6.88 -9.20 -3.84
CA ILE A 263 6.77 -7.76 -4.05
C ILE A 263 5.33 -7.45 -4.46
N MET A 264 4.75 -6.37 -3.93
CA MET A 264 3.41 -5.90 -4.27
C MET A 264 3.44 -4.40 -4.57
N TRP A 265 2.66 -3.99 -5.57
CA TRP A 265 2.56 -2.59 -5.96
C TRP A 265 1.40 -1.89 -5.27
N GLY A 266 1.56 -0.61 -4.95
CA GLY A 266 0.53 0.25 -4.39
C GLY A 266 0.83 1.73 -4.57
N GLY A 267 -0.17 2.57 -4.36
CA GLY A 267 -0.07 4.00 -4.59
C GLY A 267 -0.26 4.36 -6.05
N LEU A 268 -1.32 3.84 -6.67
CA LEU A 268 -1.60 4.05 -8.10
C LEU A 268 -2.14 5.45 -8.41
N GLY A 269 -2.42 6.26 -7.39
CA GLY A 269 -2.89 7.63 -7.53
C GLY A 269 -4.36 7.81 -7.18
N MET A 270 -4.86 9.04 -7.44
CA MET A 270 -6.23 9.47 -7.16
C MET A 270 -6.91 10.07 -8.42
N ASP A 271 -6.19 10.11 -9.54
CA ASP A 271 -6.67 10.56 -10.83
C ASP A 271 -5.84 9.94 -11.95
N MET A 272 -6.33 10.06 -13.20
CA MET A 272 -5.67 9.45 -14.36
C MET A 272 -4.27 10.00 -14.64
N GLY A 273 -4.00 11.26 -14.35
CA GLY A 273 -2.68 11.84 -14.57
C GLY A 273 -1.63 11.27 -13.61
N GLN A 274 -2.01 11.03 -12.35
CA GLN A 274 -1.16 10.32 -11.39
C GLN A 274 -0.99 8.85 -11.80
N PHE A 275 -2.08 8.19 -12.17
CA PHE A 275 -2.07 6.80 -12.60
C PHE A 275 -1.10 6.56 -13.77
N GLU A 276 -1.17 7.38 -14.82
CA GLU A 276 -0.28 7.28 -15.98
C GLU A 276 1.19 7.44 -15.60
N LYS A 277 1.49 8.36 -14.68
CA LYS A 277 2.84 8.51 -14.12
C LYS A 277 3.28 7.28 -13.33
N GLN A 278 2.41 6.71 -12.51
CA GLN A 278 2.73 5.51 -11.75
C GLN A 278 2.96 4.30 -12.66
N ILE A 279 2.16 4.13 -13.71
CA ILE A 279 2.37 3.07 -14.72
C ILE A 279 3.73 3.26 -15.42
N ALA A 280 4.02 4.46 -15.92
CA ALA A 280 5.28 4.75 -16.61
C ALA A 280 6.49 4.49 -15.71
N MET A 281 6.43 4.93 -14.46
CA MET A 281 7.48 4.70 -13.46
C MET A 281 7.65 3.20 -13.17
N PHE A 282 6.58 2.45 -12.97
CA PHE A 282 6.64 1.01 -12.71
C PHE A 282 7.28 0.27 -13.89
N GLU A 283 6.85 0.54 -15.12
CA GLU A 283 7.40 -0.11 -16.31
C GLU A 283 8.88 0.21 -16.51
N GLU A 284 9.32 1.45 -16.23
CA GLU A 284 10.73 1.82 -16.27
C GLU A 284 11.54 1.12 -15.16
N MET A 285 11.04 1.11 -13.91
CA MET A 285 11.72 0.53 -12.76
C MET A 285 11.92 -0.99 -12.89
N PHE A 286 10.94 -1.70 -13.46
CA PHE A 286 10.94 -3.14 -13.63
C PHE A 286 11.20 -3.60 -15.08
N ALA A 287 11.75 -2.74 -15.95
CA ALA A 287 12.06 -3.08 -17.34
C ALA A 287 13.01 -4.29 -17.48
N PHE A 288 13.78 -4.60 -16.45
CA PHE A 288 14.67 -5.77 -16.39
C PHE A 288 13.95 -7.08 -16.09
N ALA A 289 12.72 -7.04 -15.57
CA ALA A 289 11.96 -8.22 -15.19
C ALA A 289 11.03 -8.68 -16.33
N PRO A 290 10.84 -10.00 -16.53
CA PRO A 290 9.88 -10.50 -17.50
C PRO A 290 8.44 -10.11 -17.13
N GLU A 291 7.55 -10.09 -18.13
CA GLU A 291 6.15 -9.71 -17.94
C GLU A 291 5.43 -10.57 -16.90
N THR A 292 5.75 -11.86 -16.84
CA THR A 292 5.20 -12.79 -15.85
C THR A 292 5.47 -12.34 -14.41
N ASP A 293 6.66 -11.81 -14.14
CA ASP A 293 7.05 -11.31 -12.83
C ASP A 293 6.45 -9.94 -12.55
N ARG A 294 6.39 -9.06 -13.56
CA ARG A 294 5.70 -7.77 -13.44
C ARG A 294 4.21 -7.96 -13.13
N ALA A 295 3.54 -8.95 -13.76
CA ALA A 295 2.14 -9.28 -13.49
C ALA A 295 1.91 -9.76 -12.05
N LYS A 296 2.84 -10.53 -11.46
CA LYS A 296 2.80 -10.90 -10.04
C LYS A 296 2.80 -9.65 -9.15
N ILE A 297 3.74 -8.74 -9.39
CA ILE A 297 3.92 -7.51 -8.60
C ILE A 297 2.71 -6.58 -8.74
N ARG A 298 2.15 -6.45 -9.96
CA ARG A 298 1.00 -5.58 -10.23
C ARG A 298 -0.30 -6.01 -9.55
N GLY A 299 -0.48 -7.30 -9.29
CA GLY A 299 -1.74 -7.71 -8.70
C GLY A 299 -1.82 -9.16 -8.22
N LEU A 300 -1.22 -10.14 -8.90
CA LEU A 300 -1.42 -11.56 -8.58
C LEU A 300 -1.00 -11.91 -7.14
N ASN A 301 0.10 -11.35 -6.65
CA ASN A 301 0.54 -11.54 -5.27
C ASN A 301 -0.46 -11.00 -4.26
N ALA A 302 -1.02 -9.83 -4.52
CA ALA A 302 -2.05 -9.22 -3.67
C ALA A 302 -3.37 -10.01 -3.70
N MET A 303 -3.79 -10.48 -4.88
CA MET A 303 -4.96 -11.37 -5.00
C MET A 303 -4.81 -12.62 -4.13
N GLN A 304 -3.65 -13.26 -4.21
CA GLN A 304 -3.37 -14.47 -3.44
C GLN A 304 -3.26 -14.20 -1.93
N LEU A 305 -2.47 -13.18 -1.53
CA LEU A 305 -2.21 -12.92 -0.13
C LEU A 305 -3.45 -12.44 0.60
N PHE A 306 -4.20 -11.52 0.01
CA PHE A 306 -5.38 -10.91 0.63
C PHE A 306 -6.68 -11.66 0.32
N ARG A 307 -6.65 -12.67 -0.55
CA ARG A 307 -7.82 -13.49 -0.92
C ARG A 307 -8.98 -12.62 -1.44
N PHE A 308 -8.70 -11.78 -2.45
CA PHE A 308 -9.74 -11.03 -3.15
C PHE A 308 -10.67 -11.96 -3.94
#